data_87ff3799a24da05d4e81c3a91ea17c51
#
_entry.id   87ff3799a24da05d4e81c3a91ea17c51
#
_cell.length_a   1.000
_cell.length_b   1.000
_cell.length_c   1.000
_cell.angle_alpha   90.00
_cell.angle_beta   90.00
_cell.angle_gamma   90.00
#
_symmetry.space_group_name_H-M   'P 1'
#
loop_
_entity.id
_entity.type
_entity.pdbx_description
1 polymer ?
#
loop_
_entity_poly.entity_id
_entity_poly.type
_entity_poly.pdbx_seq_one_letter_code
_entity_poly.pdbx_strand_id
1 'polypeptide(L)'
;MNKTGLILFHGLFEHKGRHRVNAEWFANLGIETHLVDLPGHGESAINKGDLESWDEVNKIVEDSYKKIESCDIKILFGHSFGGQVALYSILSSLVAPDYLILSAPTLGDNYPNFIKKLSSGIAKITPKLRIPSIVNKKNLSTDIDVVKNYFNDPLVFRSMTARYGREAIISQNFINENIDNLKTPTILFHGENDTIVPITSSSKISELENVDYIVVKNSKHELLNQDTRPFVLSELYKWLKDNRII
;
A
#
# COMPACT_ATOMS: atom_id res chain seq x y z
N MET A 1 21.03 -10.13 18.20
CA MET A 1 20.38 -9.41 17.08
C MET A 1 18.99 -9.02 17.57
N ASN A 2 18.54 -7.82 17.25
CA ASN A 2 17.19 -7.38 17.56
C ASN A 2 16.18 -8.25 16.80
N LYS A 3 15.09 -8.62 17.45
CA LYS A 3 13.97 -9.30 16.77
C LYS A 3 13.21 -8.26 15.95
N THR A 4 13.21 -8.41 14.63
CA THR A 4 12.53 -7.48 13.71
C THR A 4 11.28 -8.13 13.13
N GLY A 5 10.15 -7.42 13.22
CA GLY A 5 8.87 -7.83 12.64
C GLY A 5 8.37 -6.86 11.58
N LEU A 6 7.77 -7.37 10.51
CA LEU A 6 7.23 -6.60 9.40
C LEU A 6 5.81 -7.04 9.07
N ILE A 7 4.91 -6.07 8.95
CA ILE A 7 3.57 -6.28 8.40
C ILE A 7 3.52 -5.68 6.98
N LEU A 8 3.09 -6.48 5.99
CA LEU A 8 2.94 -6.04 4.61
C LEU A 8 1.47 -6.00 4.19
N PHE A 9 1.03 -4.81 3.75
CA PHE A 9 -0.28 -4.53 3.18
C PHE A 9 -0.19 -4.41 1.66
N HIS A 10 -0.99 -5.21 0.96
CA HIS A 10 -1.09 -5.24 -0.50
C HIS A 10 -1.92 -4.08 -1.07
N GLY A 11 -1.90 -3.91 -2.40
CA GLY A 11 -2.68 -2.90 -3.12
C GLY A 11 -4.16 -3.25 -3.29
N LEU A 12 -4.95 -2.28 -3.76
CA LEU A 12 -6.37 -2.48 -4.08
C LEU A 12 -6.51 -3.46 -5.25
N PHE A 13 -7.54 -4.32 -5.20
CA PHE A 13 -7.89 -5.34 -6.20
C PHE A 13 -6.99 -6.59 -6.22
N GLU A 14 -5.90 -6.62 -5.48
CA GLU A 14 -4.99 -7.78 -5.38
C GLU A 14 -5.15 -8.51 -4.04
N HIS A 15 -4.15 -9.27 -3.62
CA HIS A 15 -4.16 -10.02 -2.37
C HIS A 15 -2.72 -10.29 -1.86
N LYS A 16 -2.59 -10.63 -0.59
CA LYS A 16 -1.30 -10.91 0.08
C LYS A 16 -0.42 -11.93 -0.63
N GLY A 17 -1.02 -12.91 -1.31
CA GLY A 17 -0.29 -14.00 -1.97
C GLY A 17 0.68 -13.52 -3.06
N ARG A 18 0.42 -12.35 -3.67
CA ARG A 18 1.30 -11.75 -4.67
C ARG A 18 2.61 -11.21 -4.09
N HIS A 19 2.68 -11.05 -2.78
CA HIS A 19 3.86 -10.56 -2.07
C HIS A 19 4.68 -11.66 -1.37
N ARG A 20 4.40 -12.95 -1.62
CA ARG A 20 5.14 -14.07 -1.01
C ARG A 20 6.64 -14.01 -1.27
N VAL A 21 7.05 -13.75 -2.51
CA VAL A 21 8.48 -13.64 -2.88
C VAL A 21 9.16 -12.47 -2.16
N ASN A 22 8.42 -11.39 -1.89
CA ASN A 22 8.93 -10.26 -1.11
C ASN A 22 9.07 -10.63 0.37
N ALA A 23 8.09 -11.35 0.93
CA ALA A 23 8.17 -11.86 2.31
C ALA A 23 9.34 -12.83 2.50
N GLU A 24 9.58 -13.73 1.54
CA GLU A 24 10.72 -14.64 1.55
C GLU A 24 12.06 -13.88 1.53
N TRP A 25 12.14 -12.79 0.76
CA TRP A 25 13.33 -11.95 0.74
C TRP A 25 13.61 -11.31 2.11
N PHE A 26 12.60 -10.77 2.78
CA PHE A 26 12.73 -10.24 4.15
C PHE A 26 13.08 -11.34 5.17
N ALA A 27 12.47 -12.52 5.04
CA ALA A 27 12.75 -13.66 5.91
C ALA A 27 14.23 -14.11 5.80
N ASN A 28 14.81 -14.09 4.60
CA ASN A 28 16.23 -14.37 4.38
C ASN A 28 17.18 -13.33 5.02
N LEU A 29 16.65 -12.16 5.37
CA LEU A 29 17.36 -11.13 6.15
C LEU A 29 17.11 -11.26 7.66
N GLY A 30 16.37 -12.27 8.12
CA GLY A 30 16.04 -12.48 9.52
C GLY A 30 14.86 -11.62 10.01
N ILE A 31 14.06 -11.04 9.12
CA ILE A 31 12.87 -10.23 9.43
C ILE A 31 11.62 -11.12 9.41
N GLU A 32 10.94 -11.26 10.55
CA GLU A 32 9.67 -11.98 10.67
C GLU A 32 8.57 -11.21 9.90
N THR A 33 8.10 -11.75 8.77
CA THR A 33 7.20 -11.03 7.87
C THR A 33 5.79 -11.63 7.85
N HIS A 34 4.79 -10.80 8.10
CA HIS A 34 3.38 -11.15 8.05
C HIS A 34 2.68 -10.46 6.89
N LEU A 35 2.16 -11.26 5.97
CA LEU A 35 1.32 -10.80 4.86
C LEU A 35 -0.15 -10.75 5.28
N VAL A 36 -0.83 -9.66 4.98
CA VAL A 36 -2.21 -9.40 5.42
C VAL A 36 -3.12 -9.19 4.21
N ASP A 37 -4.25 -9.91 4.17
CA ASP A 37 -5.34 -9.55 3.25
C ASP A 37 -6.18 -8.43 3.87
N LEU A 38 -6.36 -7.35 3.12
CA LEU A 38 -7.22 -6.23 3.50
C LEU A 38 -8.71 -6.63 3.40
N PRO A 39 -9.64 -5.91 4.06
CA PRO A 39 -11.08 -6.20 3.97
C PRO A 39 -11.54 -6.26 2.52
N GLY A 40 -12.38 -7.24 2.20
CA GLY A 40 -12.88 -7.46 0.85
C GLY A 40 -11.85 -8.06 -0.13
N HIS A 41 -10.69 -8.54 0.35
CA HIS A 41 -9.62 -9.12 -0.48
C HIS A 41 -9.25 -10.55 -0.04
N GLY A 42 -8.54 -11.26 -0.94
CA GLY A 42 -8.03 -12.61 -0.68
C GLY A 42 -9.10 -13.71 -0.73
N GLU A 43 -8.71 -14.90 -0.24
CA GLU A 43 -9.55 -16.10 -0.28
C GLU A 43 -10.75 -16.04 0.67
N SER A 44 -10.58 -15.40 1.83
CA SER A 44 -11.60 -15.34 2.88
C SER A 44 -12.67 -14.26 2.62
N ALA A 45 -12.52 -13.44 1.59
CA ALA A 45 -13.46 -12.37 1.29
C ALA A 45 -14.79 -12.92 0.75
N ILE A 46 -15.86 -12.76 1.53
CA ILE A 46 -17.23 -13.11 1.11
C ILE A 46 -17.69 -12.18 -0.03
N ASN A 47 -17.43 -10.88 0.12
CA ASN A 47 -17.79 -9.85 -0.85
C ASN A 47 -16.53 -9.15 -1.35
N LYS A 48 -15.95 -9.63 -2.46
CA LYS A 48 -14.74 -9.02 -3.03
C LYS A 48 -14.95 -7.55 -3.38
N GLY A 49 -14.01 -6.69 -2.95
CA GLY A 49 -14.04 -5.26 -3.20
C GLY A 49 -15.18 -4.53 -2.49
N ASP A 50 -15.61 -5.02 -1.34
CA ASP A 50 -16.58 -4.37 -0.47
C ASP A 50 -15.96 -4.04 0.89
N LEU A 51 -16.27 -2.86 1.41
CA LEU A 51 -15.84 -2.34 2.71
C LEU A 51 -16.99 -1.54 3.29
N GLU A 52 -17.48 -1.93 4.46
CA GLU A 52 -18.61 -1.22 5.11
C GLU A 52 -18.16 0.06 5.78
N SER A 53 -17.05 -0.01 6.51
CA SER A 53 -16.46 1.13 7.22
C SER A 53 -14.93 0.97 7.31
N TRP A 54 -14.22 2.08 7.49
CA TRP A 54 -12.78 2.07 7.72
C TRP A 54 -12.38 1.35 9.01
N ASP A 55 -13.32 1.15 9.95
CA ASP A 55 -13.08 0.39 11.19
C ASP A 55 -12.70 -1.08 10.93
N GLU A 56 -13.16 -1.66 9.82
CA GLU A 56 -12.72 -3.00 9.41
C GLU A 56 -11.23 -3.00 9.05
N VAL A 57 -10.74 -1.93 8.41
CA VAL A 57 -9.30 -1.75 8.12
C VAL A 57 -8.52 -1.55 9.41
N ASN A 58 -9.01 -0.67 10.30
CA ASN A 58 -8.38 -0.42 11.60
C ASN A 58 -8.21 -1.71 12.39
N LYS A 59 -9.27 -2.52 12.48
CA LYS A 59 -9.23 -3.80 13.18
C LYS A 59 -8.20 -4.76 12.59
N ILE A 60 -8.14 -4.90 11.27
CA ILE A 60 -7.14 -5.78 10.61
C ILE A 60 -5.72 -5.28 10.89
N VAL A 61 -5.48 -3.97 10.86
CA VAL A 61 -4.18 -3.38 11.19
C VAL A 61 -3.80 -3.69 12.62
N GLU A 62 -4.67 -3.42 13.60
CA GLU A 62 -4.42 -3.70 15.02
C GLU A 62 -4.13 -5.18 15.26
N ASP A 63 -4.98 -6.08 14.74
CA ASP A 63 -4.82 -7.52 14.91
C ASP A 63 -3.54 -8.06 14.24
N SER A 64 -3.11 -7.43 13.16
CA SER A 64 -1.85 -7.76 12.50
C SER A 64 -0.66 -7.21 13.27
N TYR A 65 -0.75 -5.99 13.77
CA TYR A 65 0.33 -5.32 14.51
C TYR A 65 0.67 -6.04 15.82
N LYS A 66 -0.32 -6.62 16.51
CA LYS A 66 -0.13 -7.48 17.70
C LYS A 66 0.84 -8.64 17.43
N LYS A 67 0.92 -9.15 16.20
CA LYS A 67 1.83 -10.27 15.86
C LYS A 67 3.29 -9.89 15.96
N ILE A 68 3.62 -8.62 15.76
CA ILE A 68 4.98 -8.08 15.86
C ILE A 68 5.20 -7.21 17.11
N GLU A 69 4.22 -7.15 18.01
CA GLU A 69 4.28 -6.31 19.21
C GLU A 69 5.48 -6.66 20.11
N SER A 70 5.83 -7.94 20.18
CA SER A 70 7.00 -8.44 20.93
C SER A 70 8.34 -8.27 20.22
N CYS A 71 8.36 -7.73 18.99
CA CYS A 71 9.60 -7.43 18.27
C CYS A 71 10.23 -6.14 18.77
N ASP A 72 11.58 -6.12 18.80
CA ASP A 72 12.34 -4.92 19.17
C ASP A 72 12.20 -3.82 18.11
N ILE A 73 12.12 -4.23 16.83
CA ILE A 73 11.92 -3.33 15.68
C ILE A 73 10.66 -3.75 14.93
N LYS A 74 9.78 -2.79 14.69
CA LYS A 74 8.48 -2.98 14.02
C LYS A 74 8.43 -2.16 12.75
N ILE A 75 8.13 -2.83 11.63
CA ILE A 75 8.09 -2.22 10.30
C ILE A 75 6.69 -2.38 9.72
N LEU A 76 6.13 -1.30 9.17
CA LEU A 76 5.02 -1.40 8.24
C LEU A 76 5.53 -1.27 6.81
N PHE A 77 5.01 -2.11 5.93
CA PHE A 77 5.22 -2.02 4.50
C PHE A 77 3.87 -1.91 3.80
N GLY A 78 3.69 -0.89 2.96
CA GLY A 78 2.49 -0.72 2.17
C GLY A 78 2.76 -0.52 0.69
N HIS A 79 2.12 -1.34 -0.17
CA HIS A 79 2.09 -1.14 -1.60
C HIS A 79 0.77 -0.49 -2.03
N SER A 80 0.85 0.57 -2.83
CA SER A 80 -0.33 1.23 -3.40
C SER A 80 -1.37 1.61 -2.33
N PHE A 81 -2.58 1.05 -2.36
CA PHE A 81 -3.60 1.22 -1.32
C PHE A 81 -3.13 0.72 0.06
N GLY A 82 -2.29 -0.32 0.12
CA GLY A 82 -1.65 -0.74 1.37
C GLY A 82 -0.75 0.34 1.96
N GLY A 83 -0.12 1.17 1.12
CA GLY A 83 0.62 2.36 1.56
C GLY A 83 -0.29 3.42 2.17
N GLN A 84 -1.48 3.62 1.62
CA GLN A 84 -2.51 4.48 2.21
C GLN A 84 -2.96 3.94 3.57
N VAL A 85 -3.19 2.62 3.70
CA VAL A 85 -3.55 1.98 4.97
C VAL A 85 -2.46 2.18 6.01
N ALA A 86 -1.19 1.93 5.67
CA ALA A 86 -0.06 2.09 6.59
C ALA A 86 0.08 3.55 7.08
N LEU A 87 0.02 4.53 6.16
CA LEU A 87 0.10 5.95 6.50
C LEU A 87 -1.07 6.42 7.37
N TYR A 88 -2.29 6.04 7.02
CA TYR A 88 -3.46 6.36 7.84
C TYR A 88 -3.30 5.84 9.26
N SER A 89 -2.85 4.59 9.40
CA SER A 89 -2.72 3.93 10.71
C SER A 89 -1.67 4.60 11.61
N ILE A 90 -0.58 5.12 11.02
CA ILE A 90 0.44 5.88 11.75
C ILE A 90 -0.09 7.27 12.12
N LEU A 91 -0.63 8.00 11.16
CA LEU A 91 -1.07 9.38 11.34
C LEU A 91 -2.29 9.51 12.25
N SER A 92 -3.14 8.48 12.31
CA SER A 92 -4.25 8.39 13.27
C SER A 92 -3.84 7.90 14.66
N SER A 93 -2.55 7.59 14.85
CA SER A 93 -2.00 7.01 16.10
C SER A 93 -2.61 5.65 16.46
N LEU A 94 -3.12 4.91 15.46
CA LEU A 94 -3.63 3.55 15.66
C LEU A 94 -2.51 2.58 16.01
N VAL A 95 -1.34 2.73 15.34
CA VAL A 95 -0.11 1.98 15.58
C VAL A 95 1.12 2.89 15.50
N ALA A 96 2.22 2.47 16.13
CA ALA A 96 3.47 3.22 16.15
C ALA A 96 4.66 2.31 15.74
N PRO A 97 4.86 2.05 14.44
CA PRO A 97 6.02 1.32 13.96
C PRO A 97 7.29 2.18 14.05
N ASP A 98 8.44 1.51 14.16
CA ASP A 98 9.74 2.18 14.16
C ASP A 98 10.14 2.65 12.75
N TYR A 99 9.69 1.94 11.70
CA TYR A 99 10.00 2.23 10.29
C TYR A 99 8.83 2.00 9.37
N LEU A 100 8.82 2.72 8.24
CA LEU A 100 7.80 2.60 7.19
C LEU A 100 8.45 2.39 5.82
N ILE A 101 7.97 1.41 5.07
CA ILE A 101 8.36 1.15 3.68
C ILE A 101 7.14 1.39 2.79
N LEU A 102 7.29 2.22 1.78
CA LEU A 102 6.22 2.55 0.84
C LEU A 102 6.62 2.23 -0.61
N SER A 103 5.72 1.61 -1.34
CA SER A 103 5.86 1.34 -2.77
C SER A 103 4.65 1.90 -3.51
N ALA A 104 4.84 2.94 -4.30
CA ALA A 104 3.81 3.64 -5.09
C ALA A 104 2.50 3.89 -4.29
N PRO A 105 2.58 4.51 -3.09
CA PRO A 105 1.42 4.64 -2.20
C PRO A 105 0.33 5.50 -2.82
N THR A 106 -0.94 5.11 -2.60
CA THR A 106 -2.09 5.88 -3.10
C THR A 106 -2.27 7.14 -2.25
N LEU A 107 -1.64 8.23 -2.69
CA LEU A 107 -1.64 9.54 -2.05
C LEU A 107 -2.12 10.62 -3.03
N GLY A 108 -2.30 11.82 -2.50
CA GLY A 108 -2.53 13.01 -3.29
C GLY A 108 -3.97 13.22 -3.74
N ASP A 109 -4.16 14.35 -4.39
CA ASP A 109 -5.45 14.88 -4.81
C ASP A 109 -5.70 14.64 -6.31
N ASN A 110 -5.61 13.38 -6.75
CA ASN A 110 -5.71 13.00 -8.17
C ASN A 110 -7.13 13.19 -8.77
N TYR A 111 -8.14 13.43 -7.92
CA TYR A 111 -9.51 13.64 -8.37
C TYR A 111 -9.99 15.05 -8.05
N PRO A 112 -10.59 15.77 -9.03
CA PRO A 112 -11.24 17.05 -8.79
C PRO A 112 -12.28 16.97 -7.66
N ASN A 113 -12.41 18.02 -6.86
CA ASN A 113 -13.30 18.05 -5.69
C ASN A 113 -14.76 17.72 -6.01
N PHE A 114 -15.24 18.05 -7.22
CA PHE A 114 -16.59 17.72 -7.63
C PHE A 114 -16.78 16.20 -7.85
N ILE A 115 -15.75 15.49 -8.34
CA ILE A 115 -15.76 14.01 -8.47
C ILE A 115 -15.80 13.37 -7.10
N LYS A 116 -15.01 13.88 -6.14
CA LYS A 116 -15.02 13.40 -4.74
C LYS A 116 -16.40 13.59 -4.08
N LYS A 117 -17.01 14.76 -4.27
CA LYS A 117 -18.37 15.05 -3.75
C LYS A 117 -19.43 14.16 -4.43
N LEU A 118 -19.36 13.98 -5.72
CA LEU A 118 -20.30 13.15 -6.48
C LEU A 118 -20.18 11.68 -6.06
N SER A 119 -18.98 11.14 -5.95
CA SER A 119 -18.75 9.76 -5.48
C SER A 119 -19.25 9.54 -4.06
N SER A 120 -19.04 10.51 -3.16
CA SER A 120 -19.57 10.48 -1.80
C SER A 120 -21.11 10.52 -1.76
N GLY A 121 -21.75 11.29 -2.63
CA GLY A 121 -23.20 11.34 -2.78
C GLY A 121 -23.77 10.00 -3.31
N ILE A 122 -23.16 9.44 -4.35
CA ILE A 122 -23.53 8.14 -4.91
C ILE A 122 -23.39 7.04 -3.85
N ALA A 123 -22.31 7.04 -3.09
CA ALA A 123 -22.07 6.04 -2.04
C ALA A 123 -23.13 6.08 -0.91
N LYS A 124 -23.75 7.23 -0.66
CA LYS A 124 -24.86 7.35 0.33
C LYS A 124 -26.17 6.76 -0.19
N ILE A 125 -26.47 6.92 -1.49
CA ILE A 125 -27.74 6.50 -2.10
C ILE A 125 -27.64 5.03 -2.56
N THR A 126 -26.51 4.65 -3.17
CA THR A 126 -26.26 3.32 -3.73
C THR A 126 -24.91 2.76 -3.29
N PRO A 127 -24.74 2.44 -1.98
CA PRO A 127 -23.42 2.07 -1.41
C PRO A 127 -22.79 0.83 -2.05
N LYS A 128 -23.61 -0.10 -2.56
CA LYS A 128 -23.17 -1.35 -3.20
C LYS A 128 -22.98 -1.23 -4.72
N LEU A 129 -23.17 -0.05 -5.31
CA LEU A 129 -22.89 0.16 -6.74
C LEU A 129 -21.43 -0.20 -7.03
N ARG A 130 -21.21 -1.01 -8.07
CA ARG A 130 -19.85 -1.44 -8.45
C ARG A 130 -19.17 -0.41 -9.35
N ILE A 131 -18.01 0.05 -8.93
CA ILE A 131 -17.16 0.98 -9.67
C ILE A 131 -16.01 0.16 -10.28
N PRO A 132 -15.81 0.18 -11.62
CA PRO A 132 -14.74 -0.59 -12.25
C PRO A 132 -13.34 -0.04 -11.88
N SER A 133 -12.35 -0.93 -11.87
CA SER A 133 -10.94 -0.59 -11.68
C SER A 133 -10.39 0.16 -12.90
N ILE A 134 -9.49 1.11 -12.65
CA ILE A 134 -8.69 1.80 -13.67
C ILE A 134 -7.45 0.98 -14.10
N VAL A 135 -7.12 -0.07 -13.35
CA VAL A 135 -5.98 -0.95 -13.65
C VAL A 135 -6.24 -1.73 -14.94
N ASN A 136 -5.32 -1.63 -15.87
CA ASN A 136 -5.37 -2.34 -17.15
C ASN A 136 -4.01 -2.88 -17.54
N LYS A 137 -3.95 -3.69 -18.62
CA LYS A 137 -2.72 -4.36 -19.08
C LYS A 137 -1.60 -3.41 -19.48
N LYS A 138 -1.89 -2.15 -19.81
CA LYS A 138 -0.90 -1.18 -20.29
C LYS A 138 -0.26 -0.40 -19.14
N ASN A 139 -0.98 -0.20 -18.03
CA ASN A 139 -0.52 0.68 -16.94
C ASN A 139 0.04 -0.06 -15.71
N LEU A 140 -0.15 -1.38 -15.59
CA LEU A 140 0.22 -2.14 -14.40
C LEU A 140 1.74 -2.33 -14.27
N SER A 141 2.36 -2.92 -15.27
CA SER A 141 3.78 -3.29 -15.25
C SER A 141 4.41 -3.18 -16.64
N THR A 142 5.73 -3.09 -16.69
CA THR A 142 6.55 -3.25 -17.90
C THR A 142 6.72 -4.72 -18.25
N ASP A 143 6.67 -5.61 -17.27
CA ASP A 143 6.81 -7.05 -17.41
C ASP A 143 5.50 -7.70 -17.84
N ILE A 144 5.53 -8.37 -19.00
CA ILE A 144 4.37 -9.04 -19.62
C ILE A 144 3.87 -10.21 -18.76
N ASP A 145 4.77 -10.96 -18.13
CA ASP A 145 4.40 -12.11 -17.31
C ASP A 145 3.75 -11.68 -16.00
N VAL A 146 4.21 -10.59 -15.41
CA VAL A 146 3.54 -9.95 -14.26
C VAL A 146 2.12 -9.52 -14.62
N VAL A 147 1.95 -8.86 -15.77
CA VAL A 147 0.62 -8.46 -16.27
C VAL A 147 -0.27 -9.69 -16.48
N LYS A 148 0.25 -10.75 -17.14
CA LYS A 148 -0.49 -11.97 -17.42
C LYS A 148 -0.92 -12.69 -16.14
N ASN A 149 0.00 -12.82 -15.18
CA ASN A 149 -0.28 -13.44 -13.88
C ASN A 149 -1.34 -12.66 -13.12
N TYR A 150 -1.26 -11.32 -13.07
CA TYR A 150 -2.26 -10.47 -12.43
C TYR A 150 -3.67 -10.69 -13.03
N PHE A 151 -3.80 -10.66 -14.36
CA PHE A 151 -5.10 -10.74 -15.02
C PHE A 151 -5.69 -12.15 -15.07
N ASN A 152 -4.88 -13.20 -14.84
CA ASN A 152 -5.31 -14.59 -14.75
C ASN A 152 -5.53 -15.08 -13.31
N ASP A 153 -5.15 -14.28 -12.32
CA ASP A 153 -5.31 -14.65 -10.90
C ASP A 153 -6.79 -14.58 -10.48
N PRO A 154 -7.39 -15.69 -10.03
CA PRO A 154 -8.80 -15.73 -9.63
C PRO A 154 -9.12 -14.91 -8.36
N LEU A 155 -8.10 -14.54 -7.58
CA LEU A 155 -8.23 -13.71 -6.38
C LEU A 155 -8.20 -12.21 -6.71
N VAL A 156 -7.65 -11.84 -7.86
CA VAL A 156 -7.69 -10.47 -8.38
C VAL A 156 -9.08 -10.14 -8.91
N PHE A 157 -9.62 -9.01 -8.50
CA PHE A 157 -10.93 -8.55 -8.94
C PHE A 157 -10.83 -7.15 -9.57
N ARG A 158 -11.91 -6.71 -10.27
CA ARG A 158 -11.83 -5.51 -11.15
C ARG A 158 -12.89 -4.47 -10.86
N SER A 159 -13.47 -4.49 -9.69
CA SER A 159 -14.43 -3.47 -9.28
C SER A 159 -14.55 -3.44 -7.78
N MET A 160 -14.82 -2.26 -7.24
CA MET A 160 -15.11 -2.06 -5.82
C MET A 160 -16.50 -1.48 -5.65
N THR A 161 -17.04 -1.54 -4.45
CA THR A 161 -18.31 -0.86 -4.14
C THR A 161 -18.09 0.65 -4.00
N ALA A 162 -19.13 1.44 -4.23
CA ALA A 162 -19.11 2.88 -4.05
C ALA A 162 -18.76 3.27 -2.61
N ARG A 163 -19.22 2.49 -1.60
CA ARG A 163 -18.87 2.71 -0.20
C ARG A 163 -17.38 2.47 0.06
N TYR A 164 -16.76 1.44 -0.55
CA TYR A 164 -15.31 1.23 -0.47
C TYR A 164 -14.54 2.45 -0.99
N GLY A 165 -14.92 2.92 -2.19
CA GLY A 165 -14.30 4.11 -2.78
C GLY A 165 -14.45 5.36 -1.91
N ARG A 166 -15.61 5.54 -1.26
CA ARG A 166 -15.83 6.63 -0.31
C ARG A 166 -14.91 6.55 0.90
N GLU A 167 -14.79 5.39 1.53
CA GLU A 167 -13.91 5.19 2.69
C GLU A 167 -12.44 5.43 2.30
N ALA A 168 -12.02 4.94 1.15
CA ALA A 168 -10.68 5.20 0.61
C ALA A 168 -10.42 6.72 0.39
N ILE A 169 -11.38 7.47 -0.12
CA ILE A 169 -11.26 8.93 -0.29
C ILE A 169 -11.20 9.65 1.06
N ILE A 170 -12.00 9.24 2.03
CA ILE A 170 -12.00 9.86 3.37
C ILE A 170 -10.64 9.65 4.03
N SER A 171 -10.10 8.44 4.01
CA SER A 171 -8.79 8.16 4.61
C SER A 171 -7.65 8.87 3.86
N GLN A 172 -7.73 9.00 2.53
CA GLN A 172 -6.76 9.75 1.74
C GLN A 172 -6.78 11.25 2.09
N ASN A 173 -7.96 11.86 2.27
CA ASN A 173 -8.07 13.25 2.69
C ASN A 173 -7.46 13.44 4.08
N PHE A 174 -7.75 12.55 5.03
CA PHE A 174 -7.13 12.59 6.36
C PHE A 174 -5.60 12.54 6.29
N ILE A 175 -5.03 11.66 5.44
CA ILE A 175 -3.58 11.58 5.24
C ILE A 175 -3.05 12.91 4.69
N ASN A 176 -3.66 13.47 3.65
CA ASN A 176 -3.21 14.72 3.02
C ASN A 176 -3.22 15.90 3.98
N GLU A 177 -4.18 15.95 4.92
CA GLU A 177 -4.28 16.98 5.95
C GLU A 177 -3.25 16.82 7.07
N ASN A 178 -2.77 15.58 7.30
CA ASN A 178 -1.92 15.25 8.44
C ASN A 178 -0.50 14.79 8.06
N ILE A 179 -0.15 14.73 6.77
CA ILE A 179 1.12 14.13 6.29
C ILE A 179 2.37 14.80 6.89
N ASP A 180 2.30 16.10 7.19
CA ASP A 180 3.38 16.86 7.81
C ASP A 180 3.69 16.40 9.25
N ASN A 181 2.79 15.63 9.85
CA ASN A 181 2.96 15.00 11.17
C ASN A 181 3.68 13.65 11.12
N LEU A 182 3.97 13.12 9.94
CA LEU A 182 4.72 11.86 9.80
C LEU A 182 6.14 12.04 10.33
N LYS A 183 6.48 11.32 11.42
CA LYS A 183 7.82 11.33 12.04
C LYS A 183 8.54 9.99 11.89
N THR A 184 7.85 8.94 11.49
CA THR A 184 8.41 7.60 11.28
C THR A 184 9.41 7.65 10.13
N PRO A 185 10.68 7.23 10.33
CA PRO A 185 11.66 7.08 9.26
C PRO A 185 11.10 6.20 8.14
N THR A 186 11.13 6.73 6.92
CA THR A 186 10.40 6.14 5.79
C THR A 186 11.31 6.02 4.57
N ILE A 187 11.27 4.87 3.90
CA ILE A 187 11.75 4.76 2.52
C ILE A 187 10.55 4.65 1.58
N LEU A 188 10.55 5.47 0.53
CA LEU A 188 9.49 5.57 -0.45
C LEU A 188 10.02 5.31 -1.86
N PHE A 189 9.51 4.29 -2.52
CA PHE A 189 9.76 4.01 -3.93
C PHE A 189 8.56 4.40 -4.79
N HIS A 190 8.80 5.07 -5.92
CA HIS A 190 7.75 5.38 -6.89
C HIS A 190 8.24 5.20 -8.32
N GLY A 191 7.42 4.59 -9.18
CA GLY A 191 7.74 4.39 -10.59
C GLY A 191 7.61 5.70 -11.38
N GLU A 192 8.63 6.02 -12.18
CA GLU A 192 8.66 7.23 -13.01
C GLU A 192 7.47 7.31 -13.99
N ASN A 193 7.06 6.15 -14.54
CA ASN A 193 5.98 6.02 -15.52
C ASN A 193 4.68 5.45 -14.94
N ASP A 194 4.48 5.59 -13.63
CA ASP A 194 3.25 5.15 -12.98
C ASP A 194 2.08 6.04 -13.38
N THR A 195 1.09 5.45 -14.06
CA THR A 195 -0.15 6.13 -14.48
C THR A 195 -1.39 5.64 -13.73
N ILE A 196 -1.22 4.68 -12.80
CA ILE A 196 -2.26 4.25 -11.86
C ILE A 196 -2.29 5.22 -10.68
N VAL A 197 -1.12 5.42 -10.06
CA VAL A 197 -0.87 6.45 -9.05
C VAL A 197 0.25 7.34 -9.59
N PRO A 198 -0.06 8.50 -10.16
CA PRO A 198 0.96 9.38 -10.72
C PRO A 198 2.04 9.74 -9.69
N ILE A 199 3.29 9.81 -10.13
CA ILE A 199 4.45 10.11 -9.28
C ILE A 199 4.27 11.43 -8.49
N THR A 200 3.51 12.38 -9.03
CA THR A 200 3.14 13.64 -8.37
C THR A 200 2.33 13.44 -7.09
N SER A 201 1.71 12.28 -6.93
CA SER A 201 0.98 11.92 -5.70
C SER A 201 1.90 11.85 -4.47
N SER A 202 3.18 11.56 -4.69
CA SER A 202 4.18 11.47 -3.63
C SER A 202 4.94 12.78 -3.37
N SER A 203 4.64 13.88 -4.08
CA SER A 203 5.40 15.14 -3.97
C SER A 203 5.44 15.66 -2.53
N LYS A 204 4.29 15.72 -1.85
CA LYS A 204 4.22 16.27 -0.49
C LYS A 204 4.99 15.43 0.54
N ILE A 205 4.87 14.11 0.48
CA ILE A 205 5.58 13.22 1.40
C ILE A 205 7.09 13.17 1.10
N SER A 206 7.49 13.33 -0.16
CA SER A 206 8.91 13.32 -0.55
C SER A 206 9.71 14.54 -0.07
N GLU A 207 9.04 15.59 0.41
CA GLU A 207 9.66 16.80 0.96
C GLU A 207 9.97 16.68 2.46
N LEU A 208 9.50 15.62 3.13
CA LEU A 208 9.73 15.40 4.55
C LEU A 208 11.17 14.92 4.81
N GLU A 209 11.85 15.50 5.80
CA GLU A 209 13.26 15.21 6.13
C GLU A 209 13.50 13.73 6.55
N ASN A 210 12.49 13.06 7.06
CA ASN A 210 12.55 11.66 7.49
C ASN A 210 12.12 10.66 6.39
N VAL A 211 12.04 11.12 5.12
CA VAL A 211 11.65 10.29 3.98
C VAL A 211 12.77 10.19 2.95
N ASP A 212 13.31 8.99 2.79
CA ASP A 212 14.24 8.65 1.71
C ASP A 212 13.43 8.31 0.45
N TYR A 213 13.32 9.27 -0.49
CA TYR A 213 12.52 9.12 -1.69
C TYR A 213 13.36 8.65 -2.89
N ILE A 214 12.95 7.53 -3.49
CA ILE A 214 13.62 6.92 -4.63
C ILE A 214 12.68 6.79 -5.82
N VAL A 215 12.96 7.53 -6.87
CA VAL A 215 12.29 7.41 -8.17
C VAL A 215 12.89 6.24 -8.95
N VAL A 216 12.07 5.24 -9.24
CA VAL A 216 12.49 4.07 -10.01
C VAL A 216 12.26 4.35 -11.49
N LYS A 217 13.36 4.59 -12.23
CA LYS A 217 13.32 4.93 -13.65
C LYS A 217 12.73 3.83 -14.51
N ASN A 218 12.05 4.23 -15.58
CA ASN A 218 11.42 3.33 -16.56
C ASN A 218 10.41 2.35 -15.95
N SER A 219 9.94 2.60 -14.75
CA SER A 219 9.08 1.71 -13.98
C SER A 219 7.65 2.21 -13.93
N LYS A 220 6.71 1.28 -13.92
CA LYS A 220 5.28 1.53 -13.69
C LYS A 220 4.92 1.23 -12.23
N HIS A 221 3.68 0.77 -11.97
CA HIS A 221 3.13 0.64 -10.62
C HIS A 221 3.72 -0.53 -9.80
N GLU A 222 3.98 -1.67 -10.45
CA GLU A 222 4.36 -2.95 -9.81
C GLU A 222 5.87 -3.06 -9.53
N LEU A 223 6.45 -2.14 -8.76
CA LEU A 223 7.91 -2.00 -8.57
C LEU A 223 8.63 -3.26 -8.07
N LEU A 224 7.96 -4.03 -7.20
CA LEU A 224 8.50 -5.24 -6.58
C LEU A 224 8.11 -6.53 -7.29
N ASN A 225 7.36 -6.43 -8.39
CA ASN A 225 6.89 -7.57 -9.16
C ASN A 225 7.32 -7.50 -10.64
N GLN A 226 8.30 -6.65 -10.99
CA GLN A 226 8.77 -6.45 -12.37
C GLN A 226 10.32 -6.42 -12.41
N ASP A 227 10.88 -6.21 -13.61
CA ASP A 227 12.33 -6.22 -13.89
C ASP A 227 13.14 -5.25 -13.03
N THR A 228 12.52 -4.19 -12.52
CA THR A 228 13.15 -3.22 -11.61
C THR A 228 13.27 -3.72 -10.17
N ARG A 229 12.68 -4.86 -9.84
CA ARG A 229 12.74 -5.45 -8.49
C ARG A 229 14.15 -5.57 -7.92
N PRO A 230 15.18 -6.04 -8.67
CA PRO A 230 16.54 -6.13 -8.13
C PRO A 230 17.10 -4.78 -7.69
N PHE A 231 16.81 -3.71 -8.43
CA PHE A 231 17.21 -2.35 -8.04
C PHE A 231 16.51 -1.91 -6.76
N VAL A 232 15.18 -2.06 -6.68
CA VAL A 232 14.40 -1.68 -5.49
C VAL A 232 14.89 -2.44 -4.25
N LEU A 233 15.12 -3.76 -4.36
CA LEU A 233 15.64 -4.57 -3.26
C LEU A 233 17.07 -4.20 -2.86
N SER A 234 17.91 -3.78 -3.80
CA SER A 234 19.27 -3.30 -3.50
C SER A 234 19.25 -2.00 -2.69
N GLU A 235 18.43 -1.03 -3.09
CA GLU A 235 18.28 0.23 -2.35
C GLU A 235 17.63 0.00 -0.98
N LEU A 236 16.62 -0.86 -0.91
CA LEU A 236 15.98 -1.24 0.35
C LEU A 236 16.97 -1.94 1.30
N TYR A 237 17.84 -2.83 0.78
CA TYR A 237 18.87 -3.49 1.58
C TYR A 237 19.87 -2.49 2.18
N LYS A 238 20.32 -1.50 1.39
CA LYS A 238 21.18 -0.42 1.88
C LYS A 238 20.51 0.34 3.01
N TRP A 239 19.26 0.76 2.79
CA TRP A 239 18.48 1.51 3.76
C TRP A 239 18.28 0.74 5.07
N LEU A 240 17.97 -0.57 5.00
CA LEU A 240 17.85 -1.42 6.18
C LEU A 240 19.16 -1.50 6.97
N LYS A 241 20.33 -1.56 6.29
CA LYS A 241 21.64 -1.52 6.93
C LYS A 241 21.98 -0.18 7.55
N ASP A 242 21.75 0.91 6.82
CA ASP A 242 22.07 2.26 7.28
C ASP A 242 21.28 2.62 8.53
N ASN A 243 20.05 2.11 8.65
CA ASN A 243 19.20 2.23 9.83
C ASN A 243 19.45 1.15 10.90
N ARG A 244 20.45 0.26 10.74
CA ARG A 244 20.81 -0.82 11.67
C ARG A 244 19.66 -1.78 11.99
N ILE A 245 18.80 -2.03 11.03
CA ILE A 245 17.66 -2.95 11.13
C ILE A 245 18.13 -4.40 10.93
N ILE A 246 19.14 -4.57 10.05
CA ILE A 246 19.81 -5.84 9.73
C ILE A 246 21.32 -5.72 9.82
#